data_353fe9bf92dd638fe3eb60f59fee3c9a
#
_entry.id   353fe9bf92dd638fe3eb60f59fee3c9a
#
_cell.length_a   1.000
_cell.length_b   1.000
_cell.length_c   1.000
_cell.angle_alpha   90.00
_cell.angle_beta   90.00
_cell.angle_gamma   90.00
#
_symmetry.space_group_name_H-M   'P 1'
#
loop_
_entity.id
_entity.type
_entity.pdbx_description
1 polymer ?
#
loop_
_entity_poly.entity_id
_entity_poly.type
_entity_poly.pdbx_seq_one_letter_code
_entity_poly.pdbx_strand_id
1 'polypeptide(L)'
;MDWNKALAREIAKGIIATGIEGDFDSVAKSTAYAYPSIGVSQWEGNRADELLRAIPGGEEFVGRTYIDIKASGELPMLKELLRSDAGKQAALDQLSRDCLQYVEVLQQIPTLDDTRCIIYAGMWCPTSTYVVKRFLENRFERVNLRSLEVLNKLFKNYYYIAADVGEMYRAGYANRAEATYQYVAGIDLTTTYGVPAYGYAGNGR
;
A
#
# COMPACT_ATOMS: atom_id res chain seq x y z
N MET A 1 -21.19 -4.29 -6.82
CA MET A 1 -19.81 -4.36 -6.31
C MET A 1 -19.45 -2.99 -5.77
N ASP A 2 -18.90 -2.91 -4.55
CA ASP A 2 -18.41 -1.64 -4.01
C ASP A 2 -17.08 -1.30 -4.71
N TRP A 3 -17.12 -0.28 -5.55
CA TRP A 3 -15.99 0.11 -6.42
C TRP A 3 -14.76 0.54 -5.63
N ASN A 4 -14.95 1.30 -4.56
CA ASN A 4 -13.84 1.75 -3.72
C ASN A 4 -13.14 0.58 -3.03
N LYS A 5 -13.89 -0.42 -2.58
CA LYS A 5 -13.30 -1.65 -2.00
C LYS A 5 -12.53 -2.45 -3.04
N ALA A 6 -13.02 -2.50 -4.28
CA ALA A 6 -12.33 -3.19 -5.36
C ALA A 6 -10.99 -2.49 -5.69
N LEU A 7 -11.00 -1.16 -5.82
CA LEU A 7 -9.78 -0.36 -6.00
C LEU A 7 -8.79 -0.54 -4.84
N ALA A 8 -9.28 -0.42 -3.61
CA ALA A 8 -8.45 -0.57 -2.40
C ALA A 8 -7.79 -1.95 -2.34
N ARG A 9 -8.53 -3.00 -2.68
CA ARG A 9 -7.98 -4.38 -2.73
C ARG A 9 -6.92 -4.52 -3.82
N GLU A 10 -7.08 -3.89 -4.98
CA GLU A 10 -6.08 -3.95 -6.04
C GLU A 10 -4.83 -3.16 -5.70
N ILE A 11 -4.97 -2.00 -5.06
CA ILE A 11 -3.84 -1.25 -4.50
C ILE A 11 -3.07 -2.11 -3.50
N ALA A 12 -3.77 -2.77 -2.57
CA ALA A 12 -3.15 -3.65 -1.58
C ALA A 12 -2.38 -4.81 -2.22
N LYS A 13 -2.96 -5.48 -3.23
CA LYS A 13 -2.26 -6.51 -4.00
C LYS A 13 -1.01 -5.99 -4.68
N GLY A 14 -1.07 -4.78 -5.28
CA GLY A 14 0.06 -4.14 -5.93
C GLY A 14 1.20 -3.82 -4.96
N ILE A 15 0.88 -3.29 -3.78
CA ILE A 15 1.87 -3.03 -2.71
C ILE A 15 2.57 -4.34 -2.32
N ILE A 16 1.81 -5.42 -2.10
CA ILE A 16 2.35 -6.74 -1.76
C ILE A 16 3.20 -7.30 -2.90
N ALA A 17 2.68 -7.29 -4.13
CA ALA A 17 3.36 -7.88 -5.29
C ALA A 17 4.69 -7.20 -5.64
N THR A 18 4.80 -5.90 -5.37
CA THR A 18 6.03 -5.13 -5.62
C THR A 18 7.04 -5.21 -4.47
N GLY A 19 6.65 -5.74 -3.30
CA GLY A 19 7.54 -5.91 -2.14
C GLY A 19 8.12 -4.61 -1.59
N ILE A 20 7.45 -3.48 -1.85
CA ILE A 20 7.97 -2.14 -1.59
C ILE A 20 8.03 -1.83 -0.08
N GLU A 21 7.09 -2.36 0.69
CA GLU A 21 6.94 -2.01 2.12
C GLU A 21 7.48 -3.10 3.06
N GLY A 22 7.52 -4.35 2.66
CA GLY A 22 8.02 -5.48 3.44
C GLY A 22 7.44 -6.83 3.02
N ASP A 23 7.94 -7.88 3.63
CA ASP A 23 7.44 -9.25 3.44
C ASP A 23 6.34 -9.57 4.46
N PHE A 24 5.54 -10.60 4.17
CA PHE A 24 4.48 -11.05 5.09
C PHE A 24 5.01 -11.39 6.47
N ASP A 25 6.18 -12.02 6.55
CA ASP A 25 6.82 -12.47 7.77
C ASP A 25 7.82 -11.45 8.36
N SER A 26 7.78 -10.22 7.89
CA SER A 26 8.58 -9.15 8.49
C SER A 26 8.20 -8.96 9.96
N VAL A 27 9.18 -9.07 10.84
CA VAL A 27 9.03 -8.80 12.28
C VAL A 27 10.24 -8.01 12.74
N ALA A 28 10.04 -6.77 13.16
CA ALA A 28 11.07 -5.90 13.67
C ALA A 28 10.67 -5.31 15.02
N LYS A 29 11.64 -4.78 15.77
CA LYS A 29 11.35 -3.97 16.94
C LYS A 29 10.89 -2.59 16.48
N SER A 30 9.69 -2.16 16.92
CA SER A 30 9.24 -0.79 16.70
C SER A 30 10.24 0.21 17.30
N THR A 31 10.48 1.31 16.60
CA THR A 31 11.33 2.40 17.09
C THR A 31 10.62 3.27 18.14
N ALA A 32 9.30 3.34 18.09
CA ALA A 32 8.48 4.19 18.95
C ALA A 32 7.89 3.46 20.16
N TYR A 33 7.69 2.12 20.07
CA TYR A 33 6.97 1.34 21.07
C TYR A 33 7.68 0.03 21.41
N ALA A 34 7.33 -0.56 22.53
CA ALA A 34 7.84 -1.87 22.94
C ALA A 34 7.31 -3.02 22.05
N TYR A 35 6.24 -2.78 21.29
CA TYR A 35 5.56 -3.76 20.45
C TYR A 35 6.38 -4.15 19.22
N PRO A 36 6.10 -5.33 18.63
CA PRO A 36 6.65 -5.67 17.34
C PRO A 36 5.99 -4.85 16.23
N SER A 37 6.79 -4.52 15.22
CA SER A 37 6.35 -4.04 13.92
C SER A 37 6.25 -5.24 12.99
N ILE A 38 5.08 -5.57 12.44
CA ILE A 38 4.83 -6.85 11.77
C ILE A 38 4.19 -6.71 10.37
N GLY A 39 4.46 -7.69 9.53
CA GLY A 39 3.82 -7.88 8.24
C GLY A 39 4.24 -6.88 7.18
N VAL A 40 3.55 -6.93 6.04
CA VAL A 40 3.86 -6.20 4.81
C VAL A 40 3.82 -4.67 4.95
N SER A 41 3.08 -4.15 5.92
CA SER A 41 2.95 -2.70 6.17
C SER A 41 3.55 -2.29 7.50
N GLN A 42 4.29 -3.17 8.14
CA GLN A 42 4.96 -2.92 9.42
C GLN A 42 3.97 -2.36 10.47
N TRP A 43 2.81 -3.02 10.60
CA TRP A 43 1.80 -2.61 11.59
C TRP A 43 2.31 -2.73 13.01
N GLU A 44 1.96 -1.77 13.85
CA GLU A 44 2.37 -1.65 15.24
C GLU A 44 1.17 -1.48 16.17
N GLY A 45 1.35 -1.79 17.46
CA GLY A 45 0.33 -1.59 18.50
C GLY A 45 -1.02 -2.23 18.15
N ASN A 46 -2.11 -1.49 18.27
CA ASN A 46 -3.46 -1.99 18.00
C ASN A 46 -3.63 -2.58 16.59
N ARG A 47 -2.92 -2.03 15.59
CA ARG A 47 -2.98 -2.52 14.22
C ARG A 47 -2.29 -3.87 14.05
N ALA A 48 -1.19 -4.09 14.77
CA ALA A 48 -0.55 -5.40 14.84
C ALA A 48 -1.46 -6.42 15.54
N ASP A 49 -2.08 -6.02 16.65
CA ASP A 49 -3.02 -6.85 17.39
C ASP A 49 -4.26 -7.23 16.57
N GLU A 50 -4.79 -6.32 15.75
CA GLU A 50 -5.89 -6.60 14.81
C GLU A 50 -5.49 -7.66 13.79
N LEU A 51 -4.29 -7.55 13.22
CA LEU A 51 -3.78 -8.56 12.30
C LEU A 51 -3.65 -9.92 12.97
N LEU A 52 -3.05 -9.96 14.16
CA LEU A 52 -2.83 -11.19 14.91
C LEU A 52 -4.16 -11.88 15.27
N ARG A 53 -5.16 -11.14 15.74
CA ARG A 53 -6.51 -11.69 16.03
C ARG A 53 -7.21 -12.26 14.81
N ALA A 54 -6.87 -11.80 13.61
CA ALA A 54 -7.45 -12.30 12.36
C ALA A 54 -6.81 -13.63 11.89
N ILE A 55 -5.72 -14.08 12.52
CA ILE A 55 -4.98 -15.28 12.14
C ILE A 55 -5.21 -16.37 13.19
N PRO A 56 -5.66 -17.57 12.83
CA PRO A 56 -5.78 -18.68 13.78
C PRO A 56 -4.45 -18.94 14.52
N GLY A 57 -4.48 -18.91 15.84
CA GLY A 57 -3.28 -19.03 16.70
C GLY A 57 -2.54 -17.72 16.97
N GLY A 58 -2.93 -16.62 16.33
CA GLY A 58 -2.27 -15.33 16.53
C GLY A 58 -2.57 -14.66 17.85
N GLU A 59 -3.65 -15.05 18.51
CA GLU A 59 -4.07 -14.54 19.82
C GLU A 59 -2.96 -14.67 20.89
N GLU A 60 -2.10 -15.68 20.77
CA GLU A 60 -0.98 -15.92 21.67
C GLU A 60 0.08 -14.81 21.64
N PHE A 61 0.10 -14.00 20.60
CA PHE A 61 1.06 -12.90 20.42
C PHE A 61 0.45 -11.52 20.70
N VAL A 62 -0.88 -11.42 20.85
CA VAL A 62 -1.59 -10.16 21.05
C VAL A 62 -1.11 -9.46 22.34
N GLY A 63 -0.77 -8.18 22.23
CA GLY A 63 -0.33 -7.35 23.35
C GLY A 63 1.08 -7.65 23.87
N ARG A 64 1.79 -8.62 23.33
CA ARG A 64 3.15 -8.96 23.73
C ARG A 64 4.18 -8.02 23.13
N THR A 65 5.23 -7.74 23.90
CA THR A 65 6.34 -6.91 23.40
C THR A 65 7.27 -7.71 22.50
N TYR A 66 7.98 -7.04 21.60
CA TYR A 66 9.01 -7.66 20.78
C TYR A 66 10.08 -8.37 21.64
N ILE A 67 10.44 -7.74 22.79
CA ILE A 67 11.47 -8.28 23.67
C ILE A 67 10.99 -9.58 24.31
N ASP A 68 9.73 -9.67 24.74
CA ASP A 68 9.16 -10.86 25.35
C ASP A 68 9.11 -12.02 24.37
N ILE A 69 8.62 -11.78 23.15
CA ILE A 69 8.56 -12.78 22.06
C ILE A 69 9.97 -13.28 21.71
N LYS A 70 10.94 -12.35 21.67
CA LYS A 70 12.35 -12.71 21.39
C LYS A 70 12.97 -13.50 22.54
N ALA A 71 12.73 -13.11 23.78
CA ALA A 71 13.30 -13.76 24.96
C ALA A 71 12.74 -15.18 25.16
N SER A 72 11.48 -15.41 24.80
CA SER A 72 10.87 -16.76 24.82
C SER A 72 11.28 -17.64 23.61
N GLY A 73 12.01 -17.08 22.64
CA GLY A 73 12.44 -17.83 21.45
C GLY A 73 11.34 -18.03 20.39
N GLU A 74 10.21 -17.32 20.49
CA GLU A 74 9.02 -17.55 19.66
C GLU A 74 8.96 -16.69 18.37
N LEU A 75 9.99 -15.87 18.09
CA LEU A 75 10.05 -15.11 16.82
C LEU A 75 9.90 -15.99 15.56
N PRO A 76 10.50 -17.19 15.48
CA PRO A 76 10.29 -18.07 14.32
C PRO A 76 8.83 -18.49 14.17
N MET A 77 8.13 -18.81 15.27
CA MET A 77 6.73 -19.20 15.27
C MET A 77 5.82 -18.06 14.81
N LEU A 78 6.07 -16.84 15.31
CA LEU A 78 5.34 -15.64 14.85
C LEU A 78 5.54 -15.43 13.35
N LYS A 79 6.76 -15.54 12.83
CA LYS A 79 7.06 -15.41 11.41
C LYS A 79 6.35 -16.46 10.56
N GLU A 80 6.33 -17.70 11.02
CA GLU A 80 5.63 -18.80 10.33
C GLU A 80 4.12 -18.57 10.30
N LEU A 81 3.54 -18.09 11.41
CA LEU A 81 2.14 -17.69 11.50
C LEU A 81 1.79 -16.62 10.46
N LEU A 82 2.58 -15.55 10.39
CA LEU A 82 2.38 -14.45 9.44
C LEU A 82 2.55 -14.90 7.98
N ARG A 83 3.42 -15.89 7.71
CA ARG A 83 3.67 -16.44 6.38
C ARG A 83 2.63 -17.48 5.95
N SER A 84 1.82 -18.00 6.88
CA SER A 84 0.75 -18.98 6.58
C SER A 84 -0.26 -18.38 5.59
N ASP A 85 -1.04 -19.24 4.92
CA ASP A 85 -2.08 -18.75 4.00
C ASP A 85 -3.13 -17.88 4.72
N ALA A 86 -3.48 -18.24 5.96
CA ALA A 86 -4.35 -17.43 6.81
C ALA A 86 -3.71 -16.06 7.14
N GLY A 87 -2.41 -16.06 7.46
CA GLY A 87 -1.66 -14.83 7.71
C GLY A 87 -1.59 -13.91 6.50
N LYS A 88 -1.29 -14.46 5.33
CA LYS A 88 -1.28 -13.71 4.06
C LYS A 88 -2.65 -13.13 3.72
N GLN A 89 -3.72 -13.93 3.91
CA GLN A 89 -5.08 -13.44 3.67
C GLN A 89 -5.47 -12.33 4.64
N ALA A 90 -5.18 -12.50 5.94
CA ALA A 90 -5.44 -11.48 6.95
C ALA A 90 -4.68 -10.17 6.66
N ALA A 91 -3.41 -10.26 6.25
CA ALA A 91 -2.59 -9.12 5.86
C ALA A 91 -3.17 -8.40 4.63
N LEU A 92 -3.58 -9.14 3.59
CA LEU A 92 -4.22 -8.57 2.41
C LEU A 92 -5.53 -7.86 2.78
N ASP A 93 -6.34 -8.45 3.64
CA ASP A 93 -7.63 -7.88 4.05
C ASP A 93 -7.43 -6.62 4.92
N GLN A 94 -6.43 -6.62 5.82
CA GLN A 94 -6.09 -5.46 6.61
C GLN A 94 -5.55 -4.32 5.74
N LEU A 95 -4.60 -4.61 4.86
CA LEU A 95 -4.05 -3.61 3.94
C LEU A 95 -5.13 -3.06 3.01
N SER A 96 -6.07 -3.90 2.55
CA SER A 96 -7.20 -3.44 1.75
C SER A 96 -8.09 -2.44 2.49
N ARG A 97 -8.29 -2.62 3.80
CA ARG A 97 -9.01 -1.63 4.64
C ARG A 97 -8.25 -0.31 4.75
N ASP A 98 -6.92 -0.37 4.92
CA ASP A 98 -6.08 0.83 4.96
C ASP A 98 -6.12 1.58 3.61
N CYS A 99 -6.07 0.85 2.51
CA CYS A 99 -6.13 1.41 1.16
C CYS A 99 -7.48 2.09 0.81
N LEU A 100 -8.57 1.81 1.53
CA LEU A 100 -9.83 2.54 1.36
C LEU A 100 -9.64 4.05 1.59
N GLN A 101 -8.89 4.42 2.62
CA GLN A 101 -8.59 5.82 2.90
C GLN A 101 -7.75 6.46 1.78
N TYR A 102 -6.86 5.68 1.15
CA TYR A 102 -6.09 6.18 0.01
C TYR A 102 -7.00 6.50 -1.18
N VAL A 103 -7.93 5.59 -1.50
CA VAL A 103 -8.90 5.80 -2.58
C VAL A 103 -9.74 7.05 -2.34
N GLU A 104 -10.29 7.20 -1.13
CA GLU A 104 -11.11 8.37 -0.76
C GLU A 104 -10.35 9.70 -0.92
N VAL A 105 -9.08 9.72 -0.53
CA VAL A 105 -8.24 10.93 -0.66
C VAL A 105 -7.88 11.19 -2.11
N LEU A 106 -7.52 10.17 -2.88
CA LEU A 106 -7.11 10.30 -4.28
C LEU A 106 -8.25 10.73 -5.20
N GLN A 107 -9.47 10.29 -4.94
CA GLN A 107 -10.67 10.69 -5.69
C GLN A 107 -11.02 12.17 -5.54
N GLN A 108 -10.46 12.87 -4.57
CA GLN A 108 -10.61 14.32 -4.40
C GLN A 108 -9.70 15.13 -5.34
N ILE A 109 -8.69 14.47 -5.96
CA ILE A 109 -7.74 15.15 -6.83
C ILE A 109 -8.38 15.36 -8.21
N PRO A 110 -8.52 16.61 -8.69
CA PRO A 110 -9.08 16.87 -10.01
C PRO A 110 -8.31 16.11 -11.11
N THR A 111 -9.05 15.60 -12.07
CA THR A 111 -8.50 14.84 -13.24
C THR A 111 -7.80 13.51 -12.93
N LEU A 112 -7.71 13.08 -11.67
CA LEU A 112 -7.24 11.73 -11.31
C LEU A 112 -8.45 10.80 -11.21
N ASP A 113 -9.03 10.45 -12.35
CA ASP A 113 -10.27 9.67 -12.46
C ASP A 113 -10.12 8.38 -13.30
N ASP A 114 -8.94 8.15 -13.88
CA ASP A 114 -8.61 6.87 -14.52
C ASP A 114 -8.28 5.81 -13.48
N THR A 115 -8.84 4.63 -13.64
CA THR A 115 -8.70 3.50 -12.71
C THR A 115 -7.25 3.09 -12.46
N ARG A 116 -6.44 2.94 -13.53
CA ARG A 116 -5.03 2.57 -13.41
C ARG A 116 -4.23 3.66 -12.73
N CYS A 117 -4.55 4.91 -13.02
CA CYS A 117 -3.88 6.06 -12.42
C CYS A 117 -4.18 6.18 -10.93
N ILE A 118 -5.42 5.90 -10.50
CA ILE A 118 -5.79 5.83 -9.06
C ILE A 118 -5.04 4.68 -8.37
N ILE A 119 -4.98 3.48 -8.98
CA ILE A 119 -4.25 2.35 -8.42
C ILE A 119 -2.76 2.69 -8.31
N TYR A 120 -2.17 3.25 -9.36
CA TYR A 120 -0.76 3.67 -9.38
C TYR A 120 -0.45 4.64 -8.23
N ALA A 121 -1.23 5.72 -8.11
CA ALA A 121 -1.05 6.71 -7.06
C ALA A 121 -1.28 6.11 -5.66
N GLY A 122 -2.26 5.21 -5.51
CA GLY A 122 -2.57 4.52 -4.27
C GLY A 122 -1.42 3.65 -3.75
N MET A 123 -0.67 3.01 -4.64
CA MET A 123 0.51 2.22 -4.28
C MET A 123 1.68 3.07 -3.72
N TRP A 124 1.59 4.39 -3.80
CA TRP A 124 2.55 5.32 -3.20
C TRP A 124 2.11 5.87 -1.84
N CYS A 125 0.81 5.74 -1.51
CA CYS A 125 0.23 6.28 -0.28
C CYS A 125 0.79 5.69 1.03
N PRO A 126 1.30 4.44 1.11
CA PRO A 126 1.95 3.94 2.33
C PRO A 126 3.10 4.81 2.82
N THR A 127 3.85 5.45 1.92
CA THR A 127 4.92 6.39 2.29
C THR A 127 4.34 7.62 3.01
N SER A 128 3.35 8.27 2.41
CA SER A 128 2.54 9.34 3.01
C SER A 128 1.41 9.72 2.05
N THR A 129 0.18 9.46 2.42
CA THR A 129 -1.00 9.88 1.64
C THR A 129 -1.04 11.39 1.44
N TYR A 130 -0.66 12.17 2.46
CA TYR A 130 -0.59 13.62 2.40
C TYR A 130 0.41 14.10 1.33
N VAL A 131 1.60 13.51 1.31
CA VAL A 131 2.65 13.89 0.32
C VAL A 131 2.20 13.54 -1.09
N VAL A 132 1.62 12.36 -1.31
CA VAL A 132 1.09 11.95 -2.62
C VAL A 132 -0.01 12.91 -3.09
N LYS A 133 -0.98 13.19 -2.22
CA LYS A 133 -2.07 14.15 -2.53
C LYS A 133 -1.50 15.50 -2.95
N ARG A 134 -0.69 16.12 -2.11
CA ARG A 134 -0.08 17.43 -2.39
C ARG A 134 0.79 17.41 -3.65
N PHE A 135 1.51 16.34 -3.89
CA PHE A 135 2.34 16.18 -5.08
C PHE A 135 1.53 16.23 -6.37
N LEU A 136 0.37 15.58 -6.39
CA LEU A 136 -0.53 15.52 -7.54
C LEU A 136 -1.38 16.79 -7.67
N GLU A 137 -1.94 17.31 -6.56
CA GLU A 137 -2.73 18.56 -6.56
C GLU A 137 -1.95 19.76 -7.08
N ASN A 138 -0.67 19.86 -6.82
CA ASN A 138 0.17 20.93 -7.35
C ASN A 138 0.45 20.83 -8.85
N ARG A 139 -0.06 19.79 -9.53
CA ARG A 139 0.29 19.47 -10.93
C ARG A 139 -0.89 19.21 -11.84
N PHE A 140 -2.10 18.99 -11.33
CA PHE A 140 -3.23 18.55 -12.15
C PHE A 140 -3.59 19.51 -13.30
N GLU A 141 -3.30 20.82 -13.17
CA GLU A 141 -3.53 21.81 -14.23
C GLU A 141 -2.49 21.74 -15.37
N ARG A 142 -1.33 21.17 -15.10
CA ARG A 142 -0.17 21.15 -16.02
C ARG A 142 0.21 19.78 -16.54
N VAL A 143 -0.36 18.75 -15.94
CA VAL A 143 0.00 17.34 -16.19
C VAL A 143 -1.27 16.53 -16.39
N ASN A 144 -1.29 15.69 -17.43
CA ASN A 144 -2.40 14.77 -17.66
C ASN A 144 -2.34 13.60 -16.66
N LEU A 145 -3.09 13.70 -15.55
CA LEU A 145 -3.16 12.65 -14.52
C LEU A 145 -3.99 11.42 -14.94
N ARG A 146 -4.59 11.41 -16.14
CA ARG A 146 -5.27 10.26 -16.77
C ARG A 146 -4.33 9.38 -17.57
N SER A 147 -3.06 9.71 -17.67
CA SER A 147 -2.06 8.91 -18.37
C SER A 147 -1.12 8.23 -17.39
N LEU A 148 -1.15 6.90 -17.39
CA LEU A 148 -0.27 6.08 -16.56
C LEU A 148 1.21 6.35 -16.84
N GLU A 149 1.59 6.54 -18.12
CA GLU A 149 2.96 6.84 -18.53
C GLU A 149 3.42 8.20 -18.02
N VAL A 150 2.51 9.19 -18.02
CA VAL A 150 2.80 10.53 -17.49
C VAL A 150 2.98 10.47 -15.99
N LEU A 151 2.11 9.76 -15.26
CA LEU A 151 2.27 9.54 -13.83
C LEU A 151 3.58 8.84 -13.50
N ASN A 152 3.92 7.77 -14.24
CA ASN A 152 5.19 7.07 -14.03
C ASN A 152 6.38 8.01 -14.18
N LYS A 153 6.44 8.80 -15.25
CA LYS A 153 7.50 9.78 -15.45
C LYS A 153 7.56 10.81 -14.34
N LEU A 154 6.40 11.27 -13.87
CA LEU A 154 6.28 12.25 -12.81
C LEU A 154 6.84 11.72 -11.50
N PHE A 155 6.42 10.54 -11.06
CA PHE A 155 6.90 9.92 -9.82
C PHE A 155 8.37 9.55 -9.91
N LYS A 156 8.79 8.93 -11.01
CA LYS A 156 10.18 8.51 -11.26
C LYS A 156 11.19 9.66 -11.14
N ASN A 157 10.84 10.85 -11.63
CA ASN A 157 11.78 11.95 -11.72
C ASN A 157 11.67 12.99 -10.59
N TYR A 158 10.51 13.09 -9.91
CA TYR A 158 10.26 14.24 -9.03
C TYR A 158 9.69 13.89 -7.66
N TYR A 159 9.19 12.66 -7.44
CA TYR A 159 8.53 12.34 -6.18
C TYR A 159 9.50 12.32 -5.00
N TYR A 160 10.74 11.89 -5.19
CA TYR A 160 11.76 11.90 -4.14
C TYR A 160 11.99 13.30 -3.55
N ILE A 161 11.85 14.36 -4.38
CA ILE A 161 11.93 15.76 -3.94
C ILE A 161 10.71 16.12 -3.09
N ALA A 162 9.51 15.71 -3.51
CA ALA A 162 8.29 15.99 -2.77
C ALA A 162 8.23 15.22 -1.43
N ALA A 163 8.86 14.06 -1.38
CA ALA A 163 8.98 13.24 -0.18
C ALA A 163 10.10 13.73 0.77
N ASP A 164 10.81 14.80 0.39
CA ASP A 164 11.93 15.39 1.15
C ASP A 164 13.01 14.37 1.53
N VAL A 165 13.33 13.50 0.61
CA VAL A 165 14.43 12.53 0.78
C VAL A 165 15.65 12.97 -0.02
N GLY A 166 16.84 12.61 0.48
CA GLY A 166 18.10 12.98 -0.17
C GLY A 166 18.28 12.37 -1.57
N GLU A 167 19.08 13.00 -2.41
CA GLU A 167 19.38 12.56 -3.78
C GLU A 167 19.88 11.10 -3.85
N MET A 168 20.52 10.61 -2.79
CA MET A 168 20.96 9.22 -2.70
C MET A 168 19.84 8.20 -2.82
N TYR A 169 18.59 8.57 -2.50
CA TYR A 169 17.42 7.70 -2.61
C TYR A 169 16.73 7.76 -3.97
N ARG A 170 17.11 8.69 -4.86
CA ARG A 170 16.50 8.90 -6.17
C ARG A 170 16.40 7.62 -7.00
N ALA A 171 17.46 6.83 -7.04
CA ALA A 171 17.49 5.58 -7.80
C ALA A 171 16.45 4.56 -7.25
N GLY A 172 16.32 4.46 -5.92
CA GLY A 172 15.32 3.60 -5.29
C GLY A 172 13.90 4.02 -5.64
N TYR A 173 13.61 5.32 -5.60
CA TYR A 173 12.30 5.87 -6.01
C TYR A 173 12.03 5.65 -7.51
N ALA A 174 13.04 5.76 -8.37
CA ALA A 174 12.90 5.47 -9.78
C ALA A 174 12.58 3.98 -10.05
N ASN A 175 13.23 3.07 -9.33
CA ASN A 175 12.96 1.64 -9.41
C ASN A 175 11.54 1.31 -8.90
N ARG A 176 11.13 1.93 -7.79
CA ARG A 176 9.75 1.81 -7.26
C ARG A 176 8.74 2.25 -8.31
N ALA A 177 8.96 3.39 -8.97
CA ALA A 177 8.05 3.90 -10.00
C ALA A 177 7.90 2.90 -11.15
N GLU A 178 9.01 2.32 -11.61
CA GLU A 178 8.99 1.33 -12.69
C GLU A 178 8.26 0.04 -12.27
N ALA A 179 8.55 -0.50 -11.10
CA ALA A 179 7.87 -1.68 -10.57
C ALA A 179 6.35 -1.45 -10.44
N THR A 180 5.95 -0.29 -9.91
CA THR A 180 4.54 0.11 -9.80
C THR A 180 3.89 0.21 -11.19
N TYR A 181 4.60 0.81 -12.16
CA TYR A 181 4.10 0.94 -13.53
C TYR A 181 3.87 -0.42 -14.18
N GLN A 182 4.85 -1.31 -14.11
CA GLN A 182 4.75 -2.65 -14.70
C GLN A 182 3.60 -3.45 -14.09
N TYR A 183 3.43 -3.40 -12.78
CA TYR A 183 2.30 -4.04 -12.12
C TYR A 183 0.97 -3.50 -12.65
N VAL A 184 0.78 -2.17 -12.61
CA VAL A 184 -0.49 -1.54 -12.96
C VAL A 184 -0.83 -1.68 -14.45
N ALA A 185 0.17 -1.58 -15.34
CA ALA A 185 -0.01 -1.78 -16.76
C ALA A 185 -0.45 -3.22 -17.10
N GLY A 186 -0.01 -4.20 -16.30
CA GLY A 186 -0.35 -5.61 -16.47
C GLY A 186 -1.74 -6.02 -15.92
N ILE A 187 -2.45 -5.15 -15.19
CA ILE A 187 -3.76 -5.47 -14.62
C ILE A 187 -4.81 -5.63 -15.75
N ASP A 188 -5.49 -6.75 -15.79
CA ASP A 188 -6.70 -6.91 -16.61
C ASP A 188 -7.93 -6.40 -15.85
N LEU A 189 -8.25 -5.12 -16.05
CA LEU A 189 -9.39 -4.48 -15.40
C LEU A 189 -10.75 -4.98 -15.94
N THR A 190 -10.80 -5.46 -17.16
CA THR A 190 -12.06 -5.91 -17.80
C THR A 190 -12.51 -7.24 -17.23
N THR A 191 -11.61 -8.18 -17.07
CA THR A 191 -11.91 -9.50 -16.49
C THR A 191 -12.11 -9.42 -14.98
N THR A 192 -11.32 -8.59 -14.28
CA THR A 192 -11.34 -8.52 -12.82
C THR A 192 -12.54 -7.74 -12.28
N TYR A 193 -12.97 -6.69 -12.99
CA TYR A 193 -13.95 -5.73 -12.45
C TYR A 193 -15.14 -5.45 -13.40
N GLY A 194 -15.15 -5.99 -14.60
CA GLY A 194 -16.18 -5.70 -15.61
C GLY A 194 -16.21 -4.24 -16.06
N VAL A 195 -15.11 -3.53 -15.91
CA VAL A 195 -14.98 -2.10 -16.17
C VAL A 195 -14.22 -1.88 -17.47
N PRO A 196 -14.71 -1.03 -18.38
CA PRO A 196 -13.91 -0.59 -19.53
C PRO A 196 -12.61 0.04 -19.07
N ALA A 197 -11.55 -0.16 -19.85
CA ALA A 197 -10.20 0.35 -19.54
C ALA A 197 -10.13 1.90 -19.47
N TYR A 198 -11.18 2.59 -19.82
CA TYR A 198 -11.31 4.04 -19.81
C TYR A 198 -12.47 4.50 -18.95
N GLY A 199 -12.14 5.24 -17.91
CA GLY A 199 -12.98 6.26 -17.30
C GLY A 199 -14.31 5.78 -16.73
N TYR A 200 -14.33 5.35 -15.49
CA TYR A 200 -15.52 5.55 -14.67
C TYR A 200 -15.47 6.99 -14.15
N ALA A 201 -15.94 7.92 -14.96
CA ALA A 201 -16.37 9.21 -14.43
C ALA A 201 -17.53 8.91 -13.48
N GLY A 202 -17.25 8.88 -12.20
CA GLY A 202 -18.28 8.76 -11.19
C GLY A 202 -19.28 9.91 -11.38
N ASN A 203 -20.46 9.60 -11.87
CA ASN A 203 -21.62 10.46 -11.73
C ASN A 203 -21.99 10.52 -10.26
N GLY A 204 -21.29 11.34 -9.51
CA GLY A 204 -21.60 11.75 -8.16
C GLY A 204 -21.73 13.24 -8.13
N ARG A 205 -22.97 13.70 -8.17
CA ARG A 205 -23.33 15.06 -7.75
C ARG A 205 -23.11 15.18 -6.25
#